data_0b6aecfe4b2cdc9c5807a318a579c038
#
_entry.id   0b6aecfe4b2cdc9c5807a318a579c038
#
_cell.length_a   1.000
_cell.length_b   1.000
_cell.length_c   1.000
_cell.angle_alpha   90.00
_cell.angle_beta   90.00
_cell.angle_gamma   90.00
#
_symmetry.space_group_name_H-M   'P 1'
#
loop_
_entity.id
_entity.type
_entity.pdbx_description
1 polymer ?
#
loop_
_entity_poly.entity_id
_entity_poly.type
_entity_poly.pdbx_seq_one_letter_code
_entity_poly.pdbx_strand_id
1 'polypeptide(L)'
;MKTGHRTLLVAAAVLSTTSFLRAQSPADPSGHWQGAIRMPNQAIAIEVDLDRNTTGGGKGTFSGVNIKGYPLSDIAIDGAAVAFTLKVDGGGAFSGKLAADGKVLSGEFTANSGGYVLPFELSRSGEAKFDAPVKNPRIGKELEGTWSGALEANGTTMRILLKLANQPDGTSTGSLANLDQGAVEIPVSAITHTAANVNIDVKVVSGSFSGAVNAAGTELTGTWSQGAFTAPLTFHRDK
;
A
#
# COMPACT_ATOMS: atom_id res chain seq x y z
N MET A 1 -67.08 -50.30 50.75
CA MET A 1 -65.74 -50.50 50.19
C MET A 1 -65.68 -49.67 48.91
N LYS A 2 -64.94 -48.52 48.92
CA LYS A 2 -64.77 -47.63 47.78
C LYS A 2 -63.26 -47.63 47.43
N THR A 3 -62.92 -48.21 46.29
CA THR A 3 -61.60 -48.27 45.72
C THR A 3 -61.35 -47.00 44.92
N GLY A 4 -60.43 -46.16 45.38
CA GLY A 4 -60.02 -44.95 44.65
C GLY A 4 -58.82 -45.23 43.73
N HIS A 5 -59.00 -44.96 42.45
CA HIS A 5 -57.90 -44.99 41.46
C HIS A 5 -57.17 -43.63 41.45
N ARG A 6 -55.89 -43.65 41.75
CA ARG A 6 -55.00 -42.51 41.60
C ARG A 6 -54.36 -42.54 40.17
N THR A 7 -54.75 -41.60 39.33
CA THR A 7 -54.14 -41.39 38.03
C THR A 7 -52.89 -40.57 38.21
N LEU A 8 -51.74 -41.12 37.84
CA LEU A 8 -50.43 -40.40 37.81
C LEU A 8 -50.33 -39.68 36.46
N LEU A 9 -50.31 -38.36 36.51
CA LEU A 9 -49.97 -37.51 35.35
C LEU A 9 -48.44 -37.35 35.25
N VAL A 10 -47.82 -37.92 34.23
CA VAL A 10 -46.40 -37.70 33.90
C VAL A 10 -46.33 -36.51 32.97
N ALA A 11 -45.85 -35.37 33.45
CA ALA A 11 -45.55 -34.19 32.62
C ALA A 11 -44.18 -34.37 31.99
N ALA A 12 -44.14 -34.56 30.66
CA ALA A 12 -42.91 -34.55 29.88
C ALA A 12 -42.49 -33.10 29.60
N ALA A 13 -41.41 -32.65 30.28
CA ALA A 13 -40.80 -31.36 30.00
C ALA A 13 -39.90 -31.47 28.71
N VAL A 14 -40.35 -30.87 27.61
CA VAL A 14 -39.52 -30.71 26.42
C VAL A 14 -38.55 -29.56 26.60
N LEU A 15 -37.27 -29.87 26.88
CA LEU A 15 -36.22 -28.88 26.86
C LEU A 15 -35.87 -28.54 25.39
N SER A 16 -36.39 -27.39 24.95
CA SER A 16 -35.99 -26.80 23.66
C SER A 16 -34.60 -26.15 23.82
N THR A 17 -33.54 -26.81 23.38
CA THR A 17 -32.20 -26.22 23.29
C THR A 17 -32.17 -25.26 22.09
N THR A 18 -32.39 -23.98 22.34
CA THR A 18 -32.12 -22.92 21.35
C THR A 18 -30.60 -22.77 21.24
N SER A 19 -30.05 -23.36 20.17
CA SER A 19 -28.67 -23.08 19.77
C SER A 19 -28.59 -21.63 19.27
N PHE A 20 -28.06 -20.74 20.10
CA PHE A 20 -27.68 -19.40 19.62
C PHE A 20 -26.50 -19.56 18.65
N LEU A 21 -26.77 -19.46 17.36
CA LEU A 21 -25.72 -19.16 16.39
C LEU A 21 -25.13 -17.80 16.79
N ARG A 22 -23.96 -17.81 17.41
CA ARG A 22 -23.14 -16.60 17.52
C ARG A 22 -22.79 -16.20 16.11
N ALA A 23 -23.34 -15.09 15.64
CA ALA A 23 -22.81 -14.40 14.47
C ALA A 23 -21.34 -14.09 14.79
N GLN A 24 -20.43 -14.79 14.12
CA GLN A 24 -19.02 -14.44 14.19
C GLN A 24 -18.88 -13.04 13.61
N SER A 25 -18.31 -12.11 14.39
CA SER A 25 -17.90 -10.82 13.84
C SER A 25 -17.05 -11.08 12.60
N PRO A 26 -17.25 -10.34 11.52
CA PRO A 26 -16.41 -10.47 10.32
C PRO A 26 -14.94 -10.43 10.74
N ALA A 27 -14.13 -11.38 10.27
CA ALA A 27 -12.72 -11.38 10.57
C ALA A 27 -12.09 -10.08 10.03
N ASP A 28 -11.30 -9.42 10.86
CA ASP A 28 -10.63 -8.17 10.49
C ASP A 28 -9.41 -8.49 9.60
N PRO A 29 -9.29 -7.92 8.38
CA PRO A 29 -8.15 -8.11 7.51
C PRO A 29 -6.92 -7.28 7.92
N SER A 30 -7.01 -6.40 8.91
CA SER A 30 -5.86 -5.64 9.39
C SER A 30 -4.75 -6.57 9.87
N GLY A 31 -3.52 -6.34 9.44
CA GLY A 31 -2.37 -7.15 9.79
C GLY A 31 -1.25 -7.09 8.77
N HIS A 32 -0.16 -7.76 9.10
CA HIS A 32 0.96 -8.04 8.22
C HIS A 32 0.77 -9.41 7.58
N TRP A 33 0.82 -9.44 6.24
CA TRP A 33 0.54 -10.58 5.41
C TRP A 33 1.75 -10.95 4.57
N GLN A 34 2.10 -12.23 4.51
CA GLN A 34 3.21 -12.73 3.70
C GLN A 34 2.75 -13.92 2.85
N GLY A 35 3.21 -13.98 1.62
CA GLY A 35 2.86 -15.07 0.71
C GLY A 35 3.35 -14.83 -0.70
N ALA A 36 2.56 -15.26 -1.68
CA ALA A 36 3.00 -15.16 -3.07
C ALA A 36 1.85 -15.03 -4.07
N ILE A 37 2.14 -14.40 -5.20
CA ILE A 37 1.41 -14.55 -6.45
C ILE A 37 1.97 -15.78 -7.15
N ARG A 38 1.10 -16.72 -7.55
CA ARG A 38 1.50 -17.99 -8.15
C ARG A 38 1.44 -17.88 -9.67
N MET A 39 2.59 -18.02 -10.31
CA MET A 39 2.72 -18.18 -11.76
C MET A 39 2.91 -19.67 -12.10
N PRO A 40 2.70 -20.11 -13.36
CA PRO A 40 2.79 -21.51 -13.73
C PRO A 40 4.10 -22.21 -13.33
N ASN A 41 5.23 -21.47 -13.37
CA ASN A 41 6.57 -22.05 -13.13
C ASN A 41 7.34 -21.36 -11.98
N GLN A 42 6.75 -20.39 -11.30
CA GLN A 42 7.40 -19.66 -10.21
C GLN A 42 6.36 -19.03 -9.28
N ALA A 43 6.80 -18.66 -8.09
CA ALA A 43 6.04 -17.86 -7.16
C ALA A 43 6.77 -16.53 -6.93
N ILE A 44 6.03 -15.43 -7.00
CA ILE A 44 6.55 -14.10 -6.67
C ILE A 44 6.18 -13.83 -5.22
N ALA A 45 7.19 -13.83 -4.34
CA ALA A 45 7.00 -13.50 -2.93
C ALA A 45 6.54 -12.04 -2.77
N ILE A 46 5.52 -11.84 -1.96
CA ILE A 46 4.97 -10.53 -1.66
C ILE A 46 4.62 -10.41 -0.17
N GLU A 47 4.65 -9.18 0.32
CA GLU A 47 4.16 -8.82 1.65
C GLU A 47 3.16 -7.68 1.50
N VAL A 48 2.12 -7.71 2.33
CA VAL A 48 1.07 -6.70 2.35
C VAL A 48 0.79 -6.32 3.80
N ASP A 49 0.79 -5.04 4.09
CA ASP A 49 0.30 -4.49 5.34
C ASP A 49 -1.05 -3.83 5.10
N LEU A 50 -2.04 -4.19 5.89
CA LEU A 50 -3.38 -3.63 5.81
C LEU A 50 -3.84 -3.14 7.20
N ASP A 51 -4.48 -1.98 7.22
CA ASP A 51 -5.16 -1.43 8.38
C ASP A 51 -6.52 -0.89 7.94
N ARG A 52 -7.58 -1.50 8.48
CA ARG A 52 -8.96 -1.20 8.12
C ARG A 52 -9.44 0.07 8.81
N ASN A 53 -10.10 0.96 8.08
CA ASN A 53 -10.83 2.07 8.66
C ASN A 53 -12.31 1.70 8.92
N THR A 54 -13.05 2.58 9.61
CA THR A 54 -14.45 2.37 9.98
C THR A 54 -15.43 2.50 8.81
N THR A 55 -14.98 2.97 7.64
CA THR A 55 -15.83 3.26 6.47
C THR A 55 -15.72 2.20 5.36
N GLY A 56 -15.06 1.06 5.63
CA GLY A 56 -14.91 -0.02 4.66
C GLY A 56 -13.71 0.13 3.70
N GLY A 57 -12.90 1.17 3.88
CA GLY A 57 -11.61 1.34 3.24
C GLY A 57 -10.46 1.03 4.20
N GLY A 58 -9.29 1.59 3.93
CA GLY A 58 -8.14 1.37 4.78
C GLY A 58 -6.88 2.08 4.30
N LYS A 59 -5.81 1.83 5.04
CA LYS A 59 -4.43 2.12 4.68
C LYS A 59 -3.73 0.80 4.39
N GLY A 60 -2.86 0.77 3.40
CA GLY A 60 -2.08 -0.42 3.11
C GLY A 60 -0.79 -0.12 2.38
N THR A 61 0.17 -1.03 2.51
CA THR A 61 1.42 -1.00 1.77
C THR A 61 1.72 -2.37 1.19
N PHE A 62 2.47 -2.38 0.10
CA PHE A 62 2.91 -3.55 -0.61
C PHE A 62 4.43 -3.60 -0.67
N SER A 63 5.00 -4.77 -0.46
CA SER A 63 6.41 -5.06 -0.69
C SER A 63 6.55 -6.29 -1.59
N GLY A 64 7.50 -6.23 -2.51
CA GLY A 64 7.80 -7.30 -3.47
C GLY A 64 9.15 -7.07 -4.11
N VAL A 65 9.37 -7.61 -5.30
CA VAL A 65 10.63 -7.45 -6.02
C VAL A 65 10.86 -5.97 -6.34
N ASN A 66 11.95 -5.40 -5.84
CA ASN A 66 12.37 -4.00 -6.04
C ASN A 66 11.40 -2.92 -5.51
N ILE A 67 10.40 -3.30 -4.73
CA ILE A 67 9.42 -2.40 -4.12
C ILE A 67 9.32 -2.72 -2.63
N LYS A 68 9.37 -1.70 -1.77
CA LYS A 68 9.24 -1.89 -0.33
C LYS A 68 8.35 -0.82 0.28
N GLY A 69 7.22 -1.26 0.87
CA GLY A 69 6.30 -0.36 1.54
C GLY A 69 5.55 0.59 0.59
N TYR A 70 5.34 0.19 -0.68
CA TYR A 70 4.61 1.00 -1.67
C TYR A 70 3.14 1.17 -1.26
N PRO A 71 2.60 2.40 -1.23
CA PRO A 71 1.22 2.63 -0.84
C PRO A 71 0.22 1.93 -1.76
N LEU A 72 -0.76 1.24 -1.17
CA LEU A 72 -1.87 0.67 -1.90
C LEU A 72 -2.95 1.72 -2.16
N SER A 73 -3.69 1.53 -3.26
CA SER A 73 -4.82 2.37 -3.66
C SER A 73 -6.11 1.56 -3.69
N ASP A 74 -7.25 2.26 -3.76
CA ASP A 74 -8.58 1.67 -3.97
C ASP A 74 -8.88 0.51 -3.00
N ILE A 75 -8.45 0.64 -1.74
CA ILE A 75 -8.67 -0.38 -0.72
C ILE A 75 -10.16 -0.41 -0.37
N ALA A 76 -10.79 -1.57 -0.58
CA ALA A 76 -12.18 -1.84 -0.25
C ALA A 76 -12.27 -3.12 0.58
N ILE A 77 -12.97 -3.05 1.71
CA ILE A 77 -13.17 -4.16 2.66
C ILE A 77 -14.65 -4.26 2.97
N ASP A 78 -15.26 -5.36 2.52
CA ASP A 78 -16.66 -5.67 2.78
C ASP A 78 -16.78 -7.09 3.37
N GLY A 79 -17.02 -7.16 4.66
CA GLY A 79 -17.01 -8.42 5.39
C GLY A 79 -15.66 -9.13 5.26
N ALA A 80 -15.70 -10.32 4.63
CA ALA A 80 -14.49 -11.09 4.32
C ALA A 80 -13.86 -10.74 2.96
N ALA A 81 -14.53 -9.97 2.12
CA ALA A 81 -14.00 -9.55 0.83
C ALA A 81 -13.00 -8.41 1.02
N VAL A 82 -11.84 -8.54 0.38
CA VAL A 82 -10.75 -7.55 0.44
C VAL A 82 -10.27 -7.29 -0.98
N ALA A 83 -10.28 -6.04 -1.39
CA ALA A 83 -9.74 -5.62 -2.67
C ALA A 83 -8.80 -4.43 -2.49
N PHE A 84 -7.77 -4.35 -3.32
CA PHE A 84 -6.84 -3.22 -3.37
C PHE A 84 -6.09 -3.20 -4.70
N THR A 85 -5.50 -2.06 -5.03
CA THR A 85 -4.77 -1.86 -6.29
C THR A 85 -3.33 -1.43 -5.99
N LEU A 86 -2.38 -2.02 -6.71
CA LEU A 86 -0.98 -1.60 -6.78
C LEU A 86 -0.77 -0.82 -8.08
N LYS A 87 -0.71 0.52 -7.98
CA LYS A 87 -0.57 1.44 -9.13
C LYS A 87 0.92 1.72 -9.41
N VAL A 88 1.57 0.75 -10.00
CA VAL A 88 2.99 0.79 -10.40
C VAL A 88 3.15 -0.02 -11.68
N ASP A 89 4.25 0.17 -12.41
CA ASP A 89 4.57 -0.69 -13.54
C ASP A 89 4.67 -2.16 -13.10
N GLY A 90 4.04 -3.07 -13.85
CA GLY A 90 3.89 -4.47 -13.44
C GLY A 90 2.93 -4.72 -12.27
N GLY A 91 2.25 -3.67 -11.77
CA GLY A 91 1.23 -3.78 -10.75
C GLY A 91 -0.12 -4.27 -11.29
N GLY A 92 -1.17 -4.15 -10.45
CA GLY A 92 -2.51 -4.61 -10.80
C GLY A 92 -3.48 -4.58 -9.63
N ALA A 93 -4.66 -5.14 -9.88
CA ALA A 93 -5.72 -5.25 -8.89
C ALA A 93 -5.69 -6.61 -8.17
N PHE A 94 -5.84 -6.57 -6.87
CA PHE A 94 -6.02 -7.75 -6.01
C PHE A 94 -7.47 -7.82 -5.56
N SER A 95 -8.07 -8.99 -5.70
CA SER A 95 -9.42 -9.30 -5.21
C SER A 95 -9.39 -10.63 -4.48
N GLY A 96 -9.70 -10.65 -3.21
CA GLY A 96 -9.57 -11.84 -2.37
C GLY A 96 -10.61 -11.95 -1.28
N LYS A 97 -10.52 -13.07 -0.58
CA LYS A 97 -11.35 -13.39 0.57
C LYS A 97 -10.50 -13.79 1.76
N LEU A 98 -10.82 -13.21 2.89
CA LEU A 98 -10.28 -13.60 4.19
C LEU A 98 -10.95 -14.90 4.64
N ALA A 99 -10.16 -15.89 5.02
CA ALA A 99 -10.67 -17.14 5.61
C ALA A 99 -11.39 -16.87 6.95
N ALA A 100 -12.32 -17.73 7.32
CA ALA A 100 -13.14 -17.55 8.52
C ALA A 100 -12.33 -17.47 9.82
N ASP A 101 -11.15 -18.12 9.86
CA ASP A 101 -10.21 -18.08 10.98
C ASP A 101 -9.34 -16.82 11.01
N GLY A 102 -9.46 -15.94 9.99
CA GLY A 102 -8.68 -14.71 9.84
C GLY A 102 -7.20 -14.90 9.52
N LYS A 103 -6.75 -16.11 9.16
CA LYS A 103 -5.32 -16.42 9.01
C LYS A 103 -4.83 -16.43 7.57
N VAL A 104 -5.71 -16.60 6.59
CA VAL A 104 -5.38 -16.67 5.18
C VAL A 104 -6.22 -15.67 4.40
N LEU A 105 -5.58 -14.91 3.54
CA LEU A 105 -6.19 -14.06 2.52
C LEU A 105 -5.80 -14.61 1.15
N SER A 106 -6.77 -15.10 0.39
CA SER A 106 -6.51 -15.68 -0.92
C SER A 106 -7.47 -15.14 -1.98
N GLY A 107 -7.04 -15.14 -3.23
CA GLY A 107 -7.83 -14.60 -4.33
C GLY A 107 -7.04 -14.50 -5.63
N GLU A 108 -7.37 -13.49 -6.42
CA GLU A 108 -6.84 -13.26 -7.75
C GLU A 108 -6.14 -11.90 -7.85
N PHE A 109 -5.00 -11.90 -8.49
CA PHE A 109 -4.27 -10.74 -8.94
C PHE A 109 -4.47 -10.58 -10.44
N THR A 110 -5.01 -9.45 -10.88
CA THR A 110 -5.16 -9.09 -12.29
C THR A 110 -4.13 -8.06 -12.65
N ALA A 111 -3.15 -8.45 -13.46
CA ALA A 111 -2.06 -7.57 -13.88
C ALA A 111 -2.58 -6.44 -14.80
N ASN A 112 -2.07 -5.21 -14.62
CA ASN A 112 -2.39 -4.06 -15.48
C ASN A 112 -1.91 -4.26 -16.92
N SER A 113 -0.78 -4.96 -17.11
CA SER A 113 -0.22 -5.30 -18.42
C SER A 113 -0.76 -6.62 -18.93
N GLY A 114 -1.73 -6.58 -19.85
CA GLY A 114 -2.21 -7.75 -20.57
C GLY A 114 -3.30 -8.58 -19.90
N GLY A 115 -3.87 -8.15 -18.78
CA GLY A 115 -5.05 -8.78 -18.17
C GLY A 115 -4.83 -10.20 -17.64
N TYR A 116 -3.60 -10.60 -17.35
CA TYR A 116 -3.31 -11.90 -16.76
C TYR A 116 -3.92 -11.99 -15.36
N VAL A 117 -4.69 -13.05 -15.12
CA VAL A 117 -5.25 -13.36 -13.81
C VAL A 117 -4.44 -14.48 -13.19
N LEU A 118 -3.87 -14.21 -12.01
CA LEU A 118 -3.00 -15.13 -11.29
C LEU A 118 -3.52 -15.31 -9.87
N PRO A 119 -3.55 -16.53 -9.33
CA PRO A 119 -3.94 -16.72 -7.93
C PRO A 119 -2.86 -16.21 -6.98
N PHE A 120 -3.30 -15.64 -5.86
CA PHE A 120 -2.42 -15.30 -4.75
C PHE A 120 -2.93 -15.94 -3.45
N GLU A 121 -2.01 -16.16 -2.54
CA GLU A 121 -2.30 -16.63 -1.19
C GLU A 121 -1.33 -15.98 -0.21
N LEU A 122 -1.89 -15.36 0.83
CA LEU A 122 -1.17 -14.68 1.89
C LEU A 122 -1.57 -15.27 3.24
N SER A 123 -0.59 -15.52 4.08
CA SER A 123 -0.78 -15.92 5.48
C SER A 123 -0.53 -14.72 6.40
N ARG A 124 -1.36 -14.57 7.42
CA ARG A 124 -1.15 -13.54 8.44
C ARG A 124 0.10 -13.89 9.26
N SER A 125 1.05 -12.97 9.33
CA SER A 125 2.30 -13.13 10.08
C SER A 125 2.46 -12.16 11.26
N GLY A 126 1.49 -11.27 11.46
CA GLY A 126 1.52 -10.33 12.58
C GLY A 126 0.61 -9.12 12.39
N GLU A 127 0.87 -8.09 13.18
CA GLU A 127 0.21 -6.79 13.03
C GLU A 127 0.80 -6.00 11.87
N ALA A 128 -0.01 -5.11 11.29
CA ALA A 128 0.41 -4.25 10.19
C ALA A 128 1.60 -3.36 10.60
N LYS A 129 2.58 -3.25 9.71
CA LYS A 129 3.81 -2.48 9.92
C LYS A 129 3.84 -1.32 8.93
N PHE A 130 3.66 -0.13 9.44
CA PHE A 130 3.79 1.08 8.64
C PHE A 130 4.99 1.87 9.13
N ASP A 131 5.86 2.24 8.21
CA ASP A 131 6.96 3.13 8.52
C ASP A 131 6.39 4.49 8.98
N ALA A 132 7.03 5.07 9.99
CA ALA A 132 6.72 6.43 10.39
C ALA A 132 7.07 7.41 9.26
N PRO A 133 6.34 8.53 9.11
CA PRO A 133 6.69 9.56 8.14
C PRO A 133 8.15 10.00 8.31
N VAL A 134 8.90 9.97 7.22
CA VAL A 134 10.31 10.36 7.26
C VAL A 134 10.40 11.87 7.44
N LYS A 135 11.19 12.28 8.41
CA LYS A 135 11.53 13.68 8.68
C LYS A 135 12.96 13.93 8.27
N ASN A 136 13.15 14.83 7.32
CA ASN A 136 14.46 15.26 6.86
C ASN A 136 14.85 16.58 7.52
N PRO A 137 16.13 16.96 7.57
CA PRO A 137 16.54 18.31 7.95
C PRO A 137 15.85 19.37 7.10
N ARG A 138 15.69 20.56 7.65
CA ARG A 138 15.11 21.69 6.92
C ARG A 138 15.86 21.94 5.61
N ILE A 139 15.12 22.16 4.54
CA ILE A 139 15.66 22.51 3.21
C ILE A 139 15.60 24.03 2.98
N GLY A 140 16.40 24.50 2.01
CA GLY A 140 16.33 25.88 1.56
C GLY A 140 14.98 26.23 0.94
N LYS A 141 14.57 27.50 1.03
CA LYS A 141 13.31 27.96 0.44
C LYS A 141 13.26 27.82 -1.08
N GLU A 142 14.38 27.81 -1.73
CA GLU A 142 14.55 27.60 -3.17
C GLU A 142 14.19 26.16 -3.59
N LEU A 143 14.10 25.23 -2.64
CA LEU A 143 13.67 23.85 -2.90
C LEU A 143 12.20 23.61 -2.53
N GLU A 144 11.60 24.43 -1.67
CA GLU A 144 10.19 24.27 -1.30
C GLU A 144 9.28 24.45 -2.50
N GLY A 145 8.24 23.62 -2.59
CA GLY A 145 7.19 23.73 -3.59
C GLY A 145 6.95 22.44 -4.34
N THR A 146 6.24 22.59 -5.44
CA THR A 146 5.92 21.52 -6.38
C THR A 146 6.78 21.65 -7.63
N TRP A 147 7.27 20.52 -8.09
CA TRP A 147 8.20 20.43 -9.21
C TRP A 147 7.71 19.37 -10.18
N SER A 148 7.56 19.73 -11.46
CA SER A 148 7.13 18.83 -12.52
C SER A 148 8.28 18.49 -13.45
N GLY A 149 8.46 17.22 -13.77
CA GLY A 149 9.51 16.72 -14.66
C GLY A 149 9.02 15.60 -15.56
N ALA A 150 9.83 15.29 -16.56
CA ALA A 150 9.61 14.19 -17.48
C ALA A 150 10.81 13.25 -17.47
N LEU A 151 10.56 11.97 -17.16
CA LEU A 151 11.56 10.92 -17.13
C LEU A 151 11.36 10.01 -18.34
N GLU A 152 12.40 9.88 -19.17
CA GLU A 152 12.41 8.97 -20.30
C GLU A 152 12.93 7.59 -19.86
N ALA A 153 12.10 6.55 -19.97
CA ALA A 153 12.49 5.19 -19.68
C ALA A 153 11.93 4.22 -20.72
N ASN A 154 12.78 3.38 -21.29
CA ASN A 154 12.40 2.36 -22.27
C ASN A 154 11.55 2.88 -23.45
N GLY A 155 11.83 4.10 -23.91
CA GLY A 155 11.07 4.74 -24.98
C GLY A 155 9.71 5.29 -24.58
N THR A 156 9.43 5.36 -23.29
CA THR A 156 8.20 5.94 -22.73
C THR A 156 8.55 7.15 -21.87
N THR A 157 7.85 8.26 -22.08
CA THR A 157 7.95 9.45 -21.24
C THR A 157 6.99 9.32 -20.08
N MET A 158 7.49 9.46 -18.85
CA MET A 158 6.71 9.46 -17.62
C MET A 158 6.74 10.84 -16.98
N ARG A 159 5.57 11.37 -16.63
CA ARG A 159 5.45 12.65 -15.92
C ARG A 159 5.63 12.42 -14.44
N ILE A 160 6.63 13.05 -13.88
CA ILE A 160 7.00 12.93 -12.46
C ILE A 160 6.69 14.22 -11.73
N LEU A 161 6.00 14.12 -10.61
CA LEU A 161 5.73 15.22 -9.70
C LEU A 161 6.54 15.02 -8.42
N LEU A 162 7.33 16.02 -8.04
CA LEU A 162 8.07 16.07 -6.78
C LEU A 162 7.50 17.19 -5.94
N LYS A 163 7.12 16.92 -4.69
CA LYS A 163 6.70 17.92 -3.70
C LYS A 163 7.69 17.96 -2.56
N LEU A 164 8.16 19.13 -2.19
CA LEU A 164 9.07 19.35 -1.07
C LEU A 164 8.52 20.46 -0.17
N ALA A 165 8.46 20.23 1.15
CA ALA A 165 7.91 21.17 2.09
C ALA A 165 8.68 21.19 3.42
N ASN A 166 8.99 22.40 3.92
CA ASN A 166 9.43 22.57 5.30
C ASN A 166 8.24 22.47 6.25
N GLN A 167 8.49 21.87 7.41
CA GLN A 167 7.51 21.69 8.47
C GLN A 167 7.74 22.71 9.60
N PRO A 168 6.71 23.06 10.38
CA PRO A 168 6.84 24.00 11.50
C PRO A 168 7.83 23.55 12.58
N ASP A 169 8.07 22.24 12.70
CA ASP A 169 9.02 21.64 13.66
C ASP A 169 10.50 21.73 13.23
N GLY A 170 10.79 22.43 12.12
CA GLY A 170 12.14 22.59 11.60
C GLY A 170 12.65 21.41 10.76
N THR A 171 11.78 20.46 10.47
CA THR A 171 12.07 19.35 9.55
C THR A 171 11.55 19.66 8.14
N SER A 172 11.82 18.77 7.19
CA SER A 172 11.19 18.80 5.87
C SER A 172 10.65 17.42 5.51
N THR A 173 9.67 17.42 4.61
CA THR A 173 9.07 16.25 4.02
C THR A 173 9.08 16.37 2.50
N GLY A 174 9.02 15.26 1.80
CA GLY A 174 8.85 15.22 0.36
C GLY A 174 8.05 14.01 -0.09
N SER A 175 7.40 14.14 -1.23
CA SER A 175 6.76 13.03 -1.96
C SER A 175 7.09 13.09 -3.43
N LEU A 176 7.14 11.92 -4.06
CA LEU A 176 7.30 11.75 -5.50
C LEU A 176 6.10 10.98 -6.03
N ALA A 177 5.55 11.39 -7.18
CA ALA A 177 4.46 10.67 -7.83
C ALA A 177 4.72 10.54 -9.33
N ASN A 178 4.38 9.37 -9.89
CA ASN A 178 4.29 9.18 -11.33
C ASN A 178 2.84 9.43 -11.76
N LEU A 179 2.61 10.51 -12.50
CA LEU A 179 1.27 10.95 -12.91
C LEU A 179 0.63 9.99 -13.92
N ASP A 180 1.42 9.23 -14.65
CA ASP A 180 0.95 8.30 -15.68
C ASP A 180 0.67 6.89 -15.10
N GLN A 181 1.06 6.66 -13.84
CA GLN A 181 0.82 5.41 -13.12
C GLN A 181 -0.11 5.60 -11.90
N GLY A 182 -1.10 6.49 -12.03
CA GLY A 182 -2.14 6.67 -11.02
C GLY A 182 -1.82 7.69 -9.95
N ALA A 183 -0.74 8.46 -10.09
CA ALA A 183 -0.38 9.60 -9.23
C ALA A 183 -0.31 9.28 -7.72
N VAL A 184 0.07 8.03 -7.38
CA VAL A 184 0.27 7.65 -5.98
C VAL A 184 1.50 8.36 -5.44
N GLU A 185 1.32 9.13 -4.37
CA GLU A 185 2.43 9.79 -3.70
C GLU A 185 3.22 8.80 -2.85
N ILE A 186 4.49 8.63 -3.17
CA ILE A 186 5.44 7.83 -2.38
C ILE A 186 6.38 8.75 -1.61
N PRO A 187 6.71 8.44 -0.36
CA PRO A 187 7.51 9.32 0.48
C PRO A 187 8.96 9.39 -0.01
N VAL A 188 9.51 10.60 -0.02
CA VAL A 188 10.95 10.83 -0.12
C VAL A 188 11.59 10.38 1.19
N SER A 189 12.58 9.50 1.09
CA SER A 189 13.23 8.84 2.24
C SER A 189 14.40 9.63 2.79
N ALA A 190 15.10 10.42 1.95
CA ALA A 190 16.14 11.33 2.37
C ALA A 190 16.22 12.52 1.43
N ILE A 191 16.50 13.69 1.98
CA ILE A 191 16.81 14.91 1.25
C ILE A 191 18.12 15.44 1.82
N THR A 192 19.16 15.58 0.99
CA THR A 192 20.38 16.28 1.34
C THR A 192 20.60 17.44 0.39
N HIS A 193 20.95 18.59 0.94
CA HIS A 193 21.15 19.82 0.20
C HIS A 193 22.44 20.49 0.67
N THR A 194 23.33 20.80 -0.25
CA THR A 194 24.58 21.52 0.03
C THR A 194 24.86 22.50 -1.09
N ALA A 195 24.75 23.78 -0.79
CA ALA A 195 24.77 24.86 -1.80
C ALA A 195 23.71 24.62 -2.89
N ALA A 196 24.08 24.49 -4.16
CA ALA A 196 23.16 24.17 -5.24
C ALA A 196 22.85 22.68 -5.39
N ASN A 197 23.69 21.79 -4.81
CA ASN A 197 23.55 20.35 -5.01
C ASN A 197 22.44 19.76 -4.14
N VAL A 198 21.62 18.89 -4.74
CA VAL A 198 20.48 18.25 -4.11
C VAL A 198 20.52 16.75 -4.40
N ASN A 199 20.42 15.94 -3.35
CA ASN A 199 20.19 14.50 -3.49
C ASN A 199 18.85 14.13 -2.80
N ILE A 200 18.05 13.32 -3.48
CA ILE A 200 16.74 12.87 -3.03
C ILE A 200 16.69 11.35 -3.17
N ASP A 201 16.51 10.65 -2.06
CA ASP A 201 16.34 9.20 -2.05
C ASP A 201 14.86 8.83 -1.93
N VAL A 202 14.44 7.83 -2.70
CA VAL A 202 13.08 7.27 -2.70
C VAL A 202 13.19 5.75 -2.53
N LYS A 203 13.43 5.31 -1.28
CA LYS A 203 13.70 3.90 -0.95
C LYS A 203 12.59 2.94 -1.35
N VAL A 204 11.34 3.41 -1.35
CA VAL A 204 10.16 2.62 -1.72
C VAL A 204 10.32 1.97 -3.10
N VAL A 205 10.97 2.65 -4.04
CA VAL A 205 11.25 2.17 -5.40
C VAL A 205 12.73 1.96 -5.66
N SER A 206 13.57 1.95 -4.63
CA SER A 206 15.03 1.87 -4.74
C SER A 206 15.61 2.91 -5.70
N GLY A 207 15.01 4.11 -5.70
CA GLY A 207 15.35 5.21 -6.60
C GLY A 207 16.05 6.36 -5.89
N SER A 208 16.83 7.13 -6.64
CA SER A 208 17.47 8.36 -6.18
C SER A 208 17.58 9.39 -7.31
N PHE A 209 17.51 10.66 -6.93
CA PHE A 209 17.83 11.78 -7.81
C PHE A 209 19.07 12.50 -7.27
N SER A 210 20.01 12.81 -8.14
CA SER A 210 21.18 13.63 -7.82
C SER A 210 21.32 14.75 -8.85
N GLY A 211 21.28 15.99 -8.41
CA GLY A 211 21.28 17.14 -9.30
C GLY A 211 21.58 18.45 -8.61
N ALA A 212 21.26 19.55 -9.29
CA ALA A 212 21.45 20.89 -8.79
C ALA A 212 20.27 21.81 -9.11
N VAL A 213 19.93 22.67 -8.17
CA VAL A 213 18.97 23.77 -8.38
C VAL A 213 19.68 24.95 -9.05
N ASN A 214 19.04 25.56 -10.03
CA ASN A 214 19.57 26.76 -10.66
C ASN A 214 19.48 27.99 -9.74
N ALA A 215 20.25 29.04 -10.03
CA ALA A 215 20.30 30.27 -9.21
C ALA A 215 18.93 30.97 -9.06
N ALA A 216 18.03 30.80 -10.01
CA ALA A 216 16.68 31.36 -9.95
C ALA A 216 15.71 30.54 -9.10
N GLY A 217 16.10 29.33 -8.67
CA GLY A 217 15.24 28.39 -7.94
C GLY A 217 14.04 27.89 -8.76
N THR A 218 14.14 27.87 -10.08
CA THR A 218 13.04 27.51 -11.00
C THR A 218 13.25 26.17 -11.69
N GLU A 219 14.48 25.65 -11.64
CA GLU A 219 14.85 24.41 -12.33
C GLU A 219 15.78 23.57 -11.45
N LEU A 220 15.55 22.28 -11.43
CA LEU A 220 16.34 21.27 -10.72
C LEU A 220 16.76 20.21 -11.73
N THR A 221 18.03 20.28 -12.20
CA THR A 221 18.55 19.43 -13.26
C THR A 221 19.52 18.40 -12.69
N GLY A 222 19.35 17.13 -13.08
CA GLY A 222 20.20 16.06 -12.59
C GLY A 222 19.93 14.72 -13.27
N THR A 223 20.18 13.67 -12.50
CA THR A 223 20.08 12.29 -12.93
C THR A 223 19.19 11.50 -11.96
N TRP A 224 18.23 10.78 -12.49
CA TRP A 224 17.51 9.74 -11.77
C TRP A 224 18.22 8.41 -11.93
N SER A 225 18.35 7.65 -10.85
CA SER A 225 18.92 6.30 -10.83
C SER A 225 17.98 5.36 -10.09
N GLN A 226 17.74 4.16 -10.67
CA GLN A 226 16.90 3.13 -10.05
C GLN A 226 17.42 1.74 -10.46
N GLY A 227 18.06 1.04 -9.53
CA GLY A 227 18.78 -0.19 -9.85
C GLY A 227 19.89 0.05 -10.86
N ALA A 228 19.85 -0.67 -11.99
CA ALA A 228 20.78 -0.47 -13.12
C ALA A 228 20.34 0.63 -14.10
N PHE A 229 19.14 1.16 -13.94
CA PHE A 229 18.62 2.22 -14.81
C PHE A 229 19.11 3.59 -14.35
N THR A 230 19.53 4.42 -15.32
CA THR A 230 19.95 5.80 -15.08
C THR A 230 19.50 6.67 -16.24
N ALA A 231 18.87 7.80 -15.95
CA ALA A 231 18.41 8.74 -16.98
C ALA A 231 18.52 10.20 -16.49
N PRO A 232 18.74 11.15 -17.41
CA PRO A 232 18.65 12.57 -17.08
C PRO A 232 17.20 12.91 -16.70
N LEU A 233 17.05 13.78 -15.70
CA LEU A 233 15.75 14.28 -15.25
C LEU A 233 15.89 15.75 -14.89
N THR A 234 15.05 16.57 -15.49
CA THR A 234 14.91 17.99 -15.17
C THR A 234 13.52 18.24 -14.61
N PHE A 235 13.46 18.84 -13.45
CA PHE A 235 12.24 19.34 -12.86
C PHE A 235 12.14 20.85 -13.05
N HIS A 236 10.96 21.33 -13.36
CA HIS A 236 10.60 22.76 -13.38
C HIS A 236 9.66 23.05 -12.21
N ARG A 237 9.88 24.16 -11.52
CA ARG A 237 9.00 24.60 -10.44
C ARG A 237 7.64 25.00 -10.99
N ASP A 238 6.60 24.44 -10.41
CA ASP A 238 5.23 24.84 -10.70
C ASP A 238 4.95 26.25 -10.12
N LYS A 239 4.12 27.03 -10.80
CA LYS A 239 3.76 28.41 -10.41
C LYS A 239 2.69 28.44 -9.35
#